data_aa69ea3c13e710429536e1895b8248d9
#
_entry.id   aa69ea3c13e710429536e1895b8248d9
#
_cell.length_a   1.000
_cell.length_b   1.000
_cell.length_c   1.000
_cell.angle_alpha   90.00
_cell.angle_beta   90.00
_cell.angle_gamma   90.00
#
_symmetry.space_group_name_H-M   'P 1'
#
loop_
_entity.id
_entity.type
_entity.pdbx_description
1 polymer ?
#
loop_
_entity_poly.entity_id
_entity_poly.type
_entity_poly.pdbx_seq_one_letter_code
_entity_poly.pdbx_strand_id
1 'polypeptide(L)'
;VNGITFLICTHNGASRLADTLRHIAAQQVSNAIAWEVLIISNASSDNTVEVAHSLRETLPIQVPFRVLEEPVAGKENALIRGFNEAAYEYIVIIDDDNWIAPNYLTLVNEIMSAHPEIGVLGAHAEGMFEVPPPAWFETFQAVYAVGPQNGGNSGPLPPYEGYLYGAGSVVRKSAWQKLLDHGFRFTTSTKRGKIIVSGEDVELGDALQLAGYQLWYDDRLRFKHFMFKERLTWNYLLRIGQGTASSQLTSIVYYFIFRHPELTESKFRQLYNKRLVWLAMQMAKQPGNLFNAAFRRQQEGILSNFETLRLFYNFQTSMKQREEAVRVFHQISELRSRLNNK
;
A
#
# COMPACT_ATOMS: atom_id res chain seq x y z
N VAL A 1 -4.55 20.67 -12.04
CA VAL A 1 -3.51 21.70 -11.89
C VAL A 1 -2.20 21.00 -11.56
N ASN A 2 -1.11 21.33 -12.27
CA ASN A 2 0.21 20.79 -11.96
C ASN A 2 0.65 21.22 -10.55
N GLY A 3 1.24 20.30 -9.81
CA GLY A 3 1.66 20.49 -8.43
C GLY A 3 1.58 19.20 -7.64
N ILE A 4 1.87 19.27 -6.34
CA ILE A 4 2.00 18.10 -5.48
C ILE A 4 1.15 18.27 -4.21
N THR A 5 0.34 17.28 -3.89
CA THR A 5 -0.35 17.17 -2.61
C THR A 5 0.37 16.12 -1.75
N PHE A 6 0.90 16.51 -0.59
CA PHE A 6 1.22 15.54 0.44
C PHE A 6 -0.07 15.08 1.12
N LEU A 7 -0.42 13.83 0.96
CA LEU A 7 -1.58 13.20 1.58
C LEU A 7 -1.14 12.33 2.75
N ILE A 8 -1.49 12.72 3.97
CA ILE A 8 -1.24 11.96 5.18
C ILE A 8 -2.55 11.33 5.64
N CYS A 9 -2.65 10.00 5.58
CA CYS A 9 -3.77 9.26 6.16
C CYS A 9 -3.35 8.74 7.54
N THR A 10 -4.03 9.21 8.60
CA THR A 10 -3.67 8.86 9.97
C THR A 10 -4.88 8.40 10.79
N HIS A 11 -4.65 7.47 11.71
CA HIS A 11 -5.60 7.03 12.72
C HIS A 11 -4.93 7.04 14.09
N ASN A 12 -5.45 7.83 15.02
CA ASN A 12 -4.84 8.01 16.34
C ASN A 12 -3.34 8.36 16.22
N GLY A 13 -3.03 9.38 15.41
CA GLY A 13 -1.67 9.76 15.01
C GLY A 13 -1.06 10.89 15.86
N ALA A 14 -1.72 11.36 16.91
CA ALA A 14 -1.28 12.53 17.69
C ALA A 14 0.19 12.46 18.15
N SER A 15 0.67 11.30 18.52
CA SER A 15 2.05 11.11 19.00
C SER A 15 3.09 10.96 17.86
N ARG A 16 2.66 10.79 16.59
CA ARG A 16 3.55 10.47 15.46
C ARG A 16 3.69 11.59 14.45
N LEU A 17 2.67 12.42 14.28
CA LEU A 17 2.62 13.48 13.28
C LEU A 17 3.77 14.48 13.34
N ALA A 18 4.32 14.74 14.52
CA ALA A 18 5.29 15.82 14.71
C ALA A 18 6.55 15.64 13.86
N ASP A 19 7.14 14.44 13.85
CA ASP A 19 8.36 14.18 13.07
C ASP A 19 8.07 14.13 11.58
N THR A 20 6.97 13.52 11.17
CA THR A 20 6.53 13.51 9.76
C THR A 20 6.36 14.94 9.24
N LEU A 21 5.67 15.81 9.98
CA LEU A 21 5.47 17.21 9.56
C LEU A 21 6.77 18.03 9.59
N ARG A 22 7.73 17.76 10.49
CA ARG A 22 9.06 18.40 10.46
C ARG A 22 9.81 18.07 9.17
N HIS A 23 9.76 16.82 8.69
CA HIS A 23 10.40 16.44 7.42
C HIS A 23 9.67 17.02 6.21
N ILE A 24 8.35 17.20 6.28
CA ILE A 24 7.59 17.94 5.26
C ILE A 24 7.97 19.43 5.27
N ALA A 25 8.10 20.05 6.44
CA ALA A 25 8.53 21.45 6.57
C ALA A 25 9.96 21.70 6.05
N ALA A 26 10.80 20.67 6.05
CA ALA A 26 12.19 20.74 5.59
C ALA A 26 12.35 20.52 4.08
N GLN A 27 11.28 20.47 3.29
CA GLN A 27 11.37 20.26 1.85
C GLN A 27 12.10 21.41 1.15
N GLN A 28 13.09 21.05 0.35
CA GLN A 28 13.85 21.95 -0.51
C GLN A 28 13.24 21.91 -1.91
N VAL A 29 12.34 22.83 -2.18
CA VAL A 29 11.57 22.87 -3.43
C VAL A 29 11.62 24.26 -4.04
N SER A 30 11.72 24.34 -5.38
CA SER A 30 11.63 25.60 -6.11
C SER A 30 10.24 26.24 -5.93
N ASN A 31 10.18 27.55 -5.81
CA ASN A 31 8.93 28.32 -5.75
C ASN A 31 8.04 28.13 -7.01
N ALA A 32 8.59 27.56 -8.07
CA ALA A 32 7.84 27.22 -9.28
C ALA A 32 6.97 25.98 -9.14
N ILE A 33 7.18 25.15 -8.09
CA ILE A 33 6.41 23.94 -7.84
C ILE A 33 5.35 24.26 -6.77
N ALA A 34 4.10 24.32 -7.16
CA ALA A 34 2.99 24.46 -6.24
C ALA A 34 2.77 23.16 -5.44
N TRP A 35 2.54 23.26 -4.14
CA TRP A 35 2.25 22.11 -3.30
C TRP A 35 1.40 22.43 -2.08
N GLU A 36 0.78 21.43 -1.49
CA GLU A 36 -0.02 21.52 -0.27
C GLU A 36 0.21 20.33 0.66
N VAL A 37 -0.25 20.47 1.90
CA VAL A 37 -0.37 19.39 2.87
C VAL A 37 -1.85 19.13 3.14
N LEU A 38 -2.28 17.89 2.96
CA LEU A 38 -3.62 17.42 3.26
C LEU A 38 -3.53 16.23 4.23
N ILE A 39 -4.10 16.39 5.42
CA ILE A 39 -4.17 15.35 6.43
C ILE A 39 -5.61 14.84 6.50
N ILE A 40 -5.77 13.52 6.42
CA ILE A 40 -7.04 12.85 6.65
C ILE A 40 -6.95 12.07 7.97
N SER A 41 -7.66 12.58 8.98
CA SER A 41 -7.84 11.92 10.28
C SER A 41 -8.95 10.87 10.15
N ASN A 42 -8.58 9.59 10.03
CA ASN A 42 -9.54 8.52 9.77
C ASN A 42 -10.04 7.89 11.06
N ALA A 43 -11.27 8.21 11.43
CA ALA A 43 -11.95 7.67 12.61
C ALA A 43 -11.07 7.73 13.88
N SER A 44 -10.28 8.78 14.05
CA SER A 44 -9.44 8.97 15.24
C SER A 44 -10.31 9.29 16.47
N SER A 45 -9.89 8.78 17.61
CA SER A 45 -10.53 9.00 18.92
C SER A 45 -9.63 9.78 19.89
N ASP A 46 -8.39 10.09 19.49
CA ASP A 46 -7.44 10.91 20.20
C ASP A 46 -7.47 12.36 19.67
N ASN A 47 -6.59 13.22 20.17
CA ASN A 47 -6.47 14.63 19.78
C ASN A 47 -5.61 14.83 18.50
N THR A 48 -5.68 13.90 17.53
CA THR A 48 -4.91 13.97 16.26
C THR A 48 -5.16 15.29 15.52
N VAL A 49 -6.40 15.75 15.43
CA VAL A 49 -6.77 16.96 14.68
C VAL A 49 -6.19 18.22 15.33
N GLU A 50 -6.35 18.35 16.64
CA GLU A 50 -5.83 19.46 17.43
C GLU A 50 -4.30 19.54 17.37
N VAL A 51 -3.63 18.38 17.45
CA VAL A 51 -2.17 18.29 17.33
C VAL A 51 -1.71 18.71 15.93
N ALA A 52 -2.41 18.28 14.87
CA ALA A 52 -2.08 18.68 13.50
C ALA A 52 -2.18 20.21 13.31
N HIS A 53 -3.21 20.87 13.85
CA HIS A 53 -3.35 22.31 13.81
C HIS A 53 -2.27 23.04 14.62
N SER A 54 -1.97 22.58 15.83
CA SER A 54 -0.89 23.15 16.67
C SER A 54 0.48 23.03 15.98
N LEU A 55 0.77 21.90 15.35
CA LEU A 55 2.00 21.71 14.59
C LEU A 55 2.07 22.63 13.37
N ARG A 56 0.94 22.91 12.70
CA ARG A 56 0.88 23.89 11.60
C ARG A 56 1.30 25.29 12.04
N GLU A 57 0.94 25.70 13.26
CA GLU A 57 1.28 27.03 13.80
C GLU A 57 2.77 27.14 14.18
N THR A 58 3.39 26.04 14.59
CA THR A 58 4.76 26.01 15.11
C THR A 58 5.82 25.68 14.07
N LEU A 59 5.45 24.98 12.98
CA LEU A 59 6.36 24.58 11.92
C LEU A 59 6.34 25.57 10.74
N PRO A 60 7.47 25.79 10.04
CA PRO A 60 7.60 26.74 8.92
C PRO A 60 6.94 26.21 7.63
N ILE A 61 5.69 25.73 7.71
CA ILE A 61 4.93 25.27 6.56
C ILE A 61 4.12 26.43 6.00
N GLN A 62 4.58 27.06 4.92
CA GLN A 62 3.98 28.28 4.35
C GLN A 62 3.05 27.99 3.15
N VAL A 63 2.65 26.76 2.96
CA VAL A 63 1.75 26.32 1.88
C VAL A 63 0.36 26.04 2.42
N PRO A 64 -0.66 25.88 1.56
CA PRO A 64 -1.98 25.43 1.97
C PRO A 64 -1.88 24.16 2.84
N PHE A 65 -2.53 24.17 3.98
CA PHE A 65 -2.52 23.09 4.95
C PHE A 65 -3.95 22.81 5.40
N ARG A 66 -4.43 21.62 5.14
CA ARG A 66 -5.81 21.23 5.45
C ARG A 66 -5.81 19.95 6.29
N VAL A 67 -6.70 19.93 7.29
CA VAL A 67 -7.00 18.73 8.08
C VAL A 67 -8.46 18.41 7.89
N LEU A 68 -8.77 17.21 7.45
CA LEU A 68 -10.12 16.74 7.24
C LEU A 68 -10.35 15.44 8.00
N GLU A 69 -11.57 15.24 8.47
CA GLU A 69 -11.97 14.02 9.15
C GLU A 69 -12.71 13.09 8.20
N GLU A 70 -12.34 11.81 8.24
CA GLU A 70 -13.07 10.73 7.57
C GLU A 70 -13.62 9.78 8.65
N PRO A 71 -14.95 9.81 8.91
CA PRO A 71 -15.55 9.05 10.01
C PRO A 71 -15.63 7.55 9.75
N VAL A 72 -15.60 7.14 8.47
CA VAL A 72 -15.67 5.73 8.12
C VAL A 72 -14.29 5.12 8.25
N ALA A 73 -14.10 4.25 9.24
CA ALA A 73 -12.81 3.64 9.50
C ALA A 73 -12.38 2.71 8.35
N GLY A 74 -11.09 2.82 7.97
CA GLY A 74 -10.45 2.07 6.90
C GLY A 74 -9.51 2.96 6.08
N LYS A 75 -8.27 2.53 5.85
CA LYS A 75 -7.28 3.33 5.10
C LYS A 75 -7.79 3.63 3.68
N GLU A 76 -8.50 2.69 3.07
CA GLU A 76 -9.15 2.88 1.76
C GLU A 76 -10.11 4.09 1.75
N ASN A 77 -10.88 4.30 2.82
CA ASN A 77 -11.80 5.45 2.91
C ASN A 77 -11.02 6.77 3.04
N ALA A 78 -9.97 6.78 3.86
CA ALA A 78 -9.08 7.94 3.97
C ALA A 78 -8.39 8.28 2.64
N LEU A 79 -7.93 7.28 1.89
CA LEU A 79 -7.34 7.46 0.56
C LEU A 79 -8.35 8.03 -0.43
N ILE A 80 -9.56 7.46 -0.51
CA ILE A 80 -10.63 7.97 -1.38
C ILE A 80 -10.92 9.44 -1.06
N ARG A 81 -11.09 9.76 0.23
CA ARG A 81 -11.32 11.14 0.69
C ARG A 81 -10.16 12.04 0.26
N GLY A 82 -8.92 11.61 0.54
CA GLY A 82 -7.72 12.37 0.25
C GLY A 82 -7.51 12.60 -1.26
N PHE A 83 -7.67 11.58 -2.09
CA PHE A 83 -7.54 11.70 -3.54
C PHE A 83 -8.57 12.66 -4.15
N ASN A 84 -9.81 12.63 -3.65
CA ASN A 84 -10.87 13.52 -4.13
C ASN A 84 -10.61 14.98 -3.72
N GLU A 85 -10.09 15.19 -2.51
CA GLU A 85 -9.81 16.54 -1.96
C GLU A 85 -8.47 17.12 -2.39
N ALA A 86 -7.51 16.30 -2.85
CA ALA A 86 -6.21 16.76 -3.30
C ALA A 86 -6.34 17.85 -4.40
N ALA A 87 -5.62 18.97 -4.24
CA ALA A 87 -5.70 20.07 -5.19
C ALA A 87 -4.85 19.83 -6.45
N TYR A 88 -3.80 19.02 -6.36
CA TYR A 88 -2.77 18.90 -7.39
C TYR A 88 -2.70 17.52 -8.04
N GLU A 89 -1.99 17.45 -9.17
CA GLU A 89 -1.90 16.29 -10.04
C GLU A 89 -1.10 15.12 -9.44
N TYR A 90 -0.08 15.40 -8.64
CA TYR A 90 0.75 14.37 -8.04
C TYR A 90 0.45 14.26 -6.55
N ILE A 91 -0.05 13.10 -6.12
CA ILE A 91 -0.45 12.87 -4.74
C ILE A 91 0.57 11.94 -4.09
N VAL A 92 1.37 12.48 -3.18
CA VAL A 92 2.35 11.73 -2.39
C VAL A 92 1.65 11.17 -1.16
N ILE A 93 1.53 9.85 -1.08
CA ILE A 93 0.94 9.15 0.08
C ILE A 93 2.03 8.99 1.14
N ILE A 94 1.77 9.52 2.33
CA ILE A 94 2.68 9.44 3.48
C ILE A 94 1.91 8.90 4.68
N ASP A 95 2.48 7.92 5.35
CA ASP A 95 1.99 7.53 6.67
C ASP A 95 2.56 8.46 7.77
N ASP A 96 1.92 8.50 8.92
CA ASP A 96 2.29 9.39 10.03
C ASP A 96 3.61 9.02 10.74
N ASP A 97 4.29 7.99 10.24
CA ASP A 97 5.62 7.51 10.64
C ASP A 97 6.63 7.49 9.48
N ASN A 98 6.35 8.21 8.39
CA ASN A 98 7.25 8.32 7.24
C ASN A 98 7.95 9.69 7.22
N TRP A 99 9.28 9.68 7.18
CA TRP A 99 10.13 10.86 7.19
C TRP A 99 10.85 11.01 5.84
N ILE A 100 10.30 11.86 4.99
CA ILE A 100 10.74 12.05 3.62
C ILE A 100 12.05 12.83 3.51
N ALA A 101 12.87 12.53 2.49
CA ALA A 101 14.08 13.24 2.21
C ALA A 101 13.80 14.70 1.77
N PRO A 102 14.71 15.67 2.05
CA PRO A 102 14.47 17.09 1.75
C PRO A 102 14.23 17.41 0.27
N ASN A 103 14.73 16.61 -0.66
CA ASN A 103 14.60 16.78 -2.11
C ASN A 103 13.41 16.00 -2.72
N TYR A 104 12.52 15.45 -1.88
CA TYR A 104 11.46 14.53 -2.32
C TYR A 104 10.53 15.15 -3.36
N LEU A 105 10.01 16.36 -3.09
CA LEU A 105 9.10 17.07 -4.01
C LEU A 105 9.76 17.40 -5.35
N THR A 106 11.03 17.79 -5.33
CA THR A 106 11.78 18.09 -6.55
C THR A 106 11.90 16.87 -7.45
N LEU A 107 12.22 15.70 -6.86
CA LEU A 107 12.31 14.44 -7.60
C LEU A 107 10.94 13.96 -8.09
N VAL A 108 9.89 14.08 -7.27
CA VAL A 108 8.50 13.75 -7.70
C VAL A 108 8.13 14.57 -8.93
N ASN A 109 8.36 15.89 -8.89
CA ASN A 109 8.02 16.75 -10.01
C ASN A 109 8.83 16.38 -11.26
N GLU A 110 10.14 16.15 -11.12
CA GLU A 110 11.03 15.74 -12.23
C GLU A 110 10.51 14.46 -12.90
N ILE A 111 10.34 13.39 -12.12
CA ILE A 111 10.01 12.05 -12.63
C ILE A 111 8.59 12.03 -13.21
N MET A 112 7.61 12.51 -12.45
CA MET A 112 6.20 12.44 -12.87
C MET A 112 5.88 13.35 -14.05
N SER A 113 6.61 14.45 -14.23
CA SER A 113 6.46 15.34 -15.39
C SER A 113 7.11 14.76 -16.66
N ALA A 114 8.23 14.05 -16.52
CA ALA A 114 8.91 13.41 -17.62
C ALA A 114 8.20 12.15 -18.13
N HIS A 115 7.41 11.49 -17.29
CA HIS A 115 6.80 10.18 -17.53
C HIS A 115 5.28 10.22 -17.33
N PRO A 116 4.49 10.69 -18.32
CA PRO A 116 3.03 10.76 -18.23
C PRO A 116 2.35 9.38 -18.12
N GLU A 117 3.03 8.32 -18.50
CA GLU A 117 2.58 6.93 -18.40
C GLU A 117 2.57 6.39 -16.96
N ILE A 118 3.25 7.05 -16.02
CA ILE A 118 3.29 6.60 -14.61
C ILE A 118 1.93 6.85 -13.94
N GLY A 119 1.31 5.79 -13.46
CA GLY A 119 0.15 5.84 -12.58
C GLY A 119 0.54 5.87 -11.11
N VAL A 120 1.53 5.03 -10.72
CA VAL A 120 2.12 5.00 -9.38
C VAL A 120 3.63 5.01 -9.48
N LEU A 121 4.27 5.92 -8.74
CA LEU A 121 5.72 5.98 -8.54
C LEU A 121 6.04 5.51 -7.13
N GLY A 122 6.83 4.45 -7.00
CA GLY A 122 7.32 3.92 -5.72
C GLY A 122 8.66 4.50 -5.31
N ALA A 123 8.91 4.49 -4.01
CA ALA A 123 10.10 5.04 -3.39
C ALA A 123 10.90 3.97 -2.62
N HIS A 124 12.13 4.30 -2.26
CA HIS A 124 12.98 3.49 -1.39
C HIS A 124 12.74 3.87 0.07
N ALA A 125 12.31 2.90 0.86
CA ALA A 125 12.15 3.07 2.31
C ALA A 125 13.39 2.61 3.07
N GLU A 126 13.94 3.46 3.92
CA GLU A 126 14.99 3.12 4.87
C GLU A 126 14.36 2.89 6.26
N GLY A 127 14.74 1.79 6.93
CA GLY A 127 14.27 1.54 8.31
C GLY A 127 14.89 2.53 9.30
N MET A 128 14.05 3.18 10.10
CA MET A 128 14.47 3.96 11.26
C MET A 128 13.82 3.36 12.51
N PHE A 129 14.58 3.14 13.56
CA PHE A 129 14.14 2.30 14.67
C PHE A 129 14.24 3.03 16.01
N GLU A 130 13.20 2.89 16.85
CA GLU A 130 13.21 3.40 18.22
C GLU A 130 14.24 2.67 19.10
N VAL A 131 14.41 1.37 18.87
CA VAL A 131 15.40 0.51 19.53
C VAL A 131 16.13 -0.32 18.46
N PRO A 132 17.34 -0.85 18.72
CA PRO A 132 18.03 -1.72 17.77
C PRO A 132 17.11 -2.84 17.28
N PRO A 133 16.98 -3.05 15.95
CA PRO A 133 16.12 -4.09 15.41
C PRO A 133 16.68 -5.48 15.75
N PRO A 134 15.82 -6.49 15.91
CA PRO A 134 16.25 -7.86 16.13
C PRO A 134 17.02 -8.41 14.92
N ALA A 135 17.91 -9.37 15.14
CA ALA A 135 18.78 -9.94 14.11
C ALA A 135 18.04 -10.51 12.88
N TRP A 136 16.80 -10.95 13.04
CA TRP A 136 15.98 -11.45 11.93
C TRP A 136 15.37 -10.33 11.05
N PHE A 137 15.37 -9.07 11.50
CA PHE A 137 14.64 -7.99 10.82
C PHE A 137 15.06 -7.82 9.37
N GLU A 138 16.33 -7.86 9.06
CA GLU A 138 16.85 -7.70 7.69
C GLU A 138 16.26 -8.73 6.71
N THR A 139 16.10 -9.99 7.16
CA THR A 139 15.46 -11.05 6.35
C THR A 139 14.00 -10.76 6.03
N PHE A 140 13.31 -10.01 6.90
CA PHE A 140 11.87 -9.75 6.78
C PHE A 140 11.54 -8.28 6.52
N GLN A 141 12.52 -7.42 6.26
CA GLN A 141 12.32 -5.98 6.11
C GLN A 141 11.27 -5.61 5.04
N ALA A 142 11.19 -6.38 3.95
CA ALA A 142 10.19 -6.18 2.90
C ALA A 142 8.74 -6.34 3.41
N VAL A 143 8.51 -7.15 4.45
CA VAL A 143 7.19 -7.30 5.08
C VAL A 143 6.77 -6.03 5.81
N TYR A 144 7.74 -5.20 6.20
CA TYR A 144 7.56 -3.89 6.83
C TYR A 144 7.58 -2.73 5.83
N ALA A 145 7.51 -3.02 4.55
CA ALA A 145 7.67 -2.01 3.48
C ALA A 145 9.01 -1.23 3.61
N VAL A 146 10.10 -1.93 3.92
CA VAL A 146 11.46 -1.39 4.02
C VAL A 146 12.36 -2.04 2.98
N GLY A 147 13.31 -1.26 2.48
CA GLY A 147 14.26 -1.66 1.45
C GLY A 147 13.85 -1.21 0.05
N PRO A 148 14.70 -1.53 -0.94
CA PRO A 148 14.42 -1.22 -2.33
C PRO A 148 13.25 -2.06 -2.87
N GLN A 149 12.57 -1.51 -3.85
CA GLN A 149 11.57 -2.20 -4.64
C GLN A 149 12.12 -2.52 -6.04
N ASN A 150 11.42 -3.27 -6.87
CA ASN A 150 11.86 -3.62 -8.23
C ASN A 150 13.31 -4.17 -8.31
N GLY A 151 13.73 -4.93 -7.29
CA GLY A 151 15.12 -5.43 -7.21
C GLY A 151 16.19 -4.34 -7.11
N GLY A 152 15.83 -3.12 -6.70
CA GLY A 152 16.71 -1.94 -6.63
C GLY A 152 16.89 -1.20 -7.96
N ASN A 153 16.23 -1.63 -9.04
CA ASN A 153 16.38 -1.03 -10.36
C ASN A 153 15.33 0.07 -10.57
N SER A 154 15.76 1.30 -10.76
CA SER A 154 14.87 2.41 -11.15
C SER A 154 14.32 2.17 -12.55
N GLY A 155 13.02 2.44 -12.72
CA GLY A 155 12.31 2.24 -13.97
C GLY A 155 10.94 1.58 -13.80
N PRO A 156 10.29 1.24 -14.92
CA PRO A 156 8.99 0.58 -14.88
C PRO A 156 9.11 -0.84 -14.31
N LEU A 157 8.13 -1.23 -13.50
CA LEU A 157 7.97 -2.61 -13.10
C LEU A 157 7.49 -3.44 -14.30
N PRO A 158 7.88 -4.73 -14.37
CA PRO A 158 7.29 -5.64 -15.35
C PRO A 158 5.76 -5.63 -15.22
N PRO A 159 5.04 -5.50 -16.35
CA PRO A 159 3.58 -5.44 -16.31
C PRO A 159 2.98 -6.64 -15.58
N TYR A 160 2.14 -6.36 -14.59
CA TYR A 160 1.38 -7.37 -13.82
C TYR A 160 2.22 -8.38 -13.02
N GLU A 161 3.50 -8.11 -12.81
CA GLU A 161 4.42 -9.00 -12.09
C GLU A 161 5.01 -8.40 -10.81
N GLY A 162 4.61 -7.18 -10.46
CA GLY A 162 5.11 -6.49 -9.28
C GLY A 162 4.06 -5.63 -8.61
N TYR A 163 4.37 -5.17 -7.43
CA TYR A 163 3.59 -4.20 -6.67
C TYR A 163 4.53 -3.17 -6.05
N LEU A 164 3.97 -2.04 -5.67
CA LEU A 164 4.66 -0.99 -4.94
C LEU A 164 4.03 -0.80 -3.56
N TYR A 165 4.85 -0.46 -2.57
CA TYR A 165 4.35 -0.08 -1.25
C TYR A 165 3.59 1.23 -1.33
N GLY A 166 2.50 1.35 -0.56
CA GLY A 166 1.73 2.58 -0.48
C GLY A 166 2.49 3.72 0.21
N ALA A 167 3.26 3.39 1.24
CA ALA A 167 4.08 4.34 1.97
C ALA A 167 5.11 5.02 1.06
N GLY A 168 5.15 6.34 1.04
CA GLY A 168 6.03 7.13 0.19
C GLY A 168 5.71 7.07 -1.31
N SER A 169 4.64 6.41 -1.74
CA SER A 169 4.29 6.35 -3.16
C SER A 169 3.64 7.63 -3.67
N VAL A 170 3.71 7.84 -4.98
CA VAL A 170 3.06 8.96 -5.66
C VAL A 170 2.02 8.44 -6.64
N VAL A 171 0.79 8.91 -6.52
CA VAL A 171 -0.31 8.57 -7.41
C VAL A 171 -0.64 9.76 -8.32
N ARG A 172 -0.83 9.51 -9.62
CA ARG A 172 -1.33 10.50 -10.57
C ARG A 172 -2.82 10.70 -10.39
N LYS A 173 -3.25 11.92 -10.05
CA LYS A 173 -4.66 12.24 -9.80
C LYS A 173 -5.55 11.99 -11.00
N SER A 174 -5.11 12.37 -12.20
CA SER A 174 -5.88 12.12 -13.44
C SER A 174 -6.05 10.63 -13.73
N ALA A 175 -5.08 9.78 -13.35
CA ALA A 175 -5.20 8.33 -13.44
C ALA A 175 -6.22 7.77 -12.43
N TRP A 176 -6.21 8.28 -11.20
CA TRP A 176 -7.25 7.99 -10.21
C TRP A 176 -8.63 8.40 -10.71
N GLN A 177 -8.78 9.63 -11.24
CA GLN A 177 -10.05 10.12 -11.77
C GLN A 177 -10.57 9.22 -12.90
N LYS A 178 -9.69 8.79 -13.81
CA LYS A 178 -10.05 7.82 -14.85
C LYS A 178 -10.63 6.54 -14.27
N LEU A 179 -10.07 6.01 -13.19
CA LEU A 179 -10.62 4.83 -12.51
C LEU A 179 -12.03 5.09 -11.95
N LEU A 180 -12.22 6.24 -11.28
CA LEU A 180 -13.52 6.61 -10.72
C LEU A 180 -14.59 6.77 -11.79
N ASP A 181 -14.28 7.44 -12.91
CA ASP A 181 -15.20 7.67 -14.04
C ASP A 181 -15.66 6.34 -14.68
N HIS A 182 -14.84 5.29 -14.56
CA HIS A 182 -15.17 3.94 -15.02
C HIS A 182 -15.71 3.02 -13.90
N GLY A 183 -16.02 3.59 -12.72
CA GLY A 183 -16.72 2.90 -11.65
C GLY A 183 -15.84 2.01 -10.78
N PHE A 184 -14.54 2.29 -10.70
CA PHE A 184 -13.66 1.61 -9.75
C PHE A 184 -14.13 1.80 -8.30
N ARG A 185 -14.06 0.74 -7.54
CA ARG A 185 -14.27 0.72 -6.09
C ARG A 185 -13.33 -0.30 -5.49
N PHE A 186 -12.70 0.03 -4.37
CA PHE A 186 -11.90 -0.94 -3.64
C PHE A 186 -12.73 -2.16 -3.25
N THR A 187 -12.19 -3.34 -3.49
CA THR A 187 -12.71 -4.62 -3.01
C THR A 187 -12.02 -5.05 -1.72
N THR A 188 -10.80 -4.56 -1.53
CA THR A 188 -10.02 -4.76 -0.30
C THR A 188 -10.56 -3.82 0.77
N SER A 189 -10.95 -4.38 1.93
CA SER A 189 -11.27 -3.59 3.12
C SER A 189 -10.21 -3.83 4.17
N THR A 190 -9.60 -2.75 4.65
CA THR A 190 -8.57 -2.78 5.69
C THR A 190 -9.15 -3.03 7.09
N LYS A 191 -10.47 -3.02 7.22
CA LYS A 191 -11.18 -3.29 8.48
C LYS A 191 -11.72 -4.72 8.55
N ARG A 192 -10.93 -5.67 9.06
CA ARG A 192 -11.37 -7.05 9.34
C ARG A 192 -11.12 -7.43 10.81
N GLY A 193 -11.87 -6.82 11.72
CA GLY A 193 -11.78 -7.13 13.15
C GLY A 193 -10.41 -6.76 13.74
N LYS A 194 -9.71 -7.75 14.34
CA LYS A 194 -8.39 -7.56 14.99
C LYS A 194 -7.20 -7.87 14.07
N ILE A 195 -7.43 -8.23 12.81
CA ILE A 195 -6.37 -8.58 11.86
C ILE A 195 -5.88 -7.29 11.19
N ILE A 196 -4.56 -7.13 11.08
CA ILE A 196 -3.93 -6.06 10.31
C ILE A 196 -4.08 -6.45 8.84
N VAL A 197 -5.05 -5.90 8.16
CA VAL A 197 -5.28 -6.11 6.71
C VAL A 197 -4.70 -4.93 5.97
N SER A 198 -3.96 -5.20 4.90
CA SER A 198 -3.42 -4.20 3.95
C SER A 198 -3.58 -4.76 2.54
N GLY A 199 -3.37 -3.96 1.53
CA GLY A 199 -3.44 -4.38 0.13
C GLY A 199 -4.25 -3.42 -0.74
N GLU A 200 -4.73 -2.33 -0.16
CA GLU A 200 -5.37 -1.23 -0.89
C GLU A 200 -4.41 -0.55 -1.87
N ASP A 201 -3.12 -0.48 -1.51
CA ASP A 201 -2.04 0.02 -2.34
C ASP A 201 -1.79 -0.91 -3.56
N VAL A 202 -1.75 -2.21 -3.32
CA VAL A 202 -1.59 -3.21 -4.38
C VAL A 202 -2.81 -3.20 -5.30
N GLU A 203 -4.03 -3.16 -4.76
CA GLU A 203 -5.27 -3.09 -5.55
C GLU A 203 -5.32 -1.83 -6.41
N LEU A 204 -4.92 -0.67 -5.86
CA LEU A 204 -4.83 0.58 -6.62
C LEU A 204 -3.83 0.46 -7.77
N GLY A 205 -2.65 -0.09 -7.50
CA GLY A 205 -1.63 -0.33 -8.52
C GLY A 205 -2.12 -1.26 -9.63
N ASP A 206 -2.76 -2.37 -9.28
CA ASP A 206 -3.33 -3.31 -10.23
C ASP A 206 -4.44 -2.66 -11.08
N ALA A 207 -5.33 -1.87 -10.46
CA ALA A 207 -6.39 -1.16 -11.17
C ALA A 207 -5.83 -0.10 -12.15
N LEU A 208 -4.77 0.62 -11.75
CA LEU A 208 -4.11 1.60 -12.62
C LEU A 208 -3.40 0.92 -13.80
N GLN A 209 -2.77 -0.24 -13.59
CA GLN A 209 -2.24 -1.03 -14.70
C GLN A 209 -3.35 -1.50 -15.65
N LEU A 210 -4.52 -1.90 -15.12
CA LEU A 210 -5.68 -2.26 -15.92
C LEU A 210 -6.18 -1.07 -16.78
N ALA A 211 -6.04 0.16 -16.24
CA ALA A 211 -6.37 1.41 -16.95
C ALA A 211 -5.28 1.87 -17.95
N GLY A 212 -4.19 1.10 -18.10
CA GLY A 212 -3.11 1.34 -19.06
C GLY A 212 -1.94 2.16 -18.53
N TYR A 213 -1.86 2.42 -17.23
CA TYR A 213 -0.73 3.10 -16.60
C TYR A 213 0.35 2.12 -16.16
N GLN A 214 1.56 2.66 -15.92
CA GLN A 214 2.71 1.89 -15.42
C GLN A 214 2.89 2.08 -13.92
N LEU A 215 3.38 1.02 -13.26
CA LEU A 215 4.04 1.13 -11.97
C LEU A 215 5.52 1.40 -12.22
N TRP A 216 6.08 2.37 -11.50
CA TRP A 216 7.47 2.80 -11.66
C TRP A 216 8.15 2.91 -10.31
N TYR A 217 9.38 2.49 -10.20
CA TYR A 217 10.20 2.67 -9.00
C TYR A 217 11.37 3.61 -9.31
N ASP A 218 11.72 4.50 -8.38
CA ASP A 218 12.96 5.29 -8.48
C ASP A 218 13.71 5.28 -7.15
N ASP A 219 14.94 4.75 -7.18
CA ASP A 219 15.78 4.58 -5.99
C ASP A 219 16.25 5.91 -5.38
N ARG A 220 16.19 7.00 -6.13
CA ARG A 220 16.53 8.36 -5.64
C ARG A 220 15.45 8.92 -4.72
N LEU A 221 14.22 8.43 -4.85
CA LEU A 221 13.07 8.87 -4.06
C LEU A 221 13.10 8.16 -2.71
N ARG A 222 13.64 8.80 -1.68
CA ARG A 222 13.93 8.14 -0.40
C ARG A 222 13.12 8.71 0.75
N PHE A 223 12.75 7.83 1.67
CA PHE A 223 12.17 8.20 2.96
C PHE A 223 12.60 7.22 4.05
N LYS A 224 12.51 7.65 5.31
CA LYS A 224 12.69 6.78 6.47
C LYS A 224 11.32 6.34 6.99
N HIS A 225 11.16 5.04 7.20
CA HIS A 225 10.00 4.46 7.84
C HIS A 225 10.33 4.20 9.30
N PHE A 226 9.77 5.00 10.20
CA PHE A 226 10.04 4.90 11.63
C PHE A 226 9.25 3.74 12.25
N MET A 227 9.95 2.92 13.03
CA MET A 227 9.39 1.75 13.66
C MET A 227 9.52 1.82 15.17
N PHE A 228 8.38 1.86 15.83
CA PHE A 228 8.28 1.72 17.27
C PHE A 228 8.66 0.31 17.70
N LYS A 229 9.18 0.18 18.92
CA LYS A 229 9.64 -1.11 19.51
C LYS A 229 8.55 -2.19 19.49
N GLU A 230 7.27 -1.82 19.60
CA GLU A 230 6.15 -2.76 19.55
C GLU A 230 6.01 -3.46 18.20
N ARG A 231 6.45 -2.80 17.11
CA ARG A 231 6.48 -3.39 15.76
C ARG A 231 7.68 -4.33 15.58
N LEU A 232 8.74 -4.20 16.36
CA LEU A 232 9.97 -4.99 16.26
C LEU A 232 9.88 -6.31 17.04
N THR A 233 8.71 -6.90 17.13
CA THR A 233 8.47 -8.18 17.79
C THR A 233 8.10 -9.27 16.81
N TRP A 234 8.51 -10.51 17.07
CA TRP A 234 8.15 -11.65 16.24
C TRP A 234 6.64 -11.83 16.12
N ASN A 235 5.91 -11.61 17.19
CA ASN A 235 4.45 -11.68 17.19
C ASN A 235 3.82 -10.64 16.26
N TYR A 236 4.39 -9.45 16.18
CA TYR A 236 3.91 -8.43 15.25
C TYR A 236 4.15 -8.83 13.79
N LEU A 237 5.34 -9.35 13.46
CA LEU A 237 5.65 -9.89 12.13
C LEU A 237 4.68 -11.00 11.72
N LEU A 238 4.39 -11.96 12.63
CA LEU A 238 3.42 -13.03 12.35
C LEU A 238 2.02 -12.48 12.08
N ARG A 239 1.60 -11.43 12.79
CA ARG A 239 0.30 -10.76 12.55
C ARG A 239 0.24 -10.08 11.19
N ILE A 240 1.31 -9.39 10.77
CA ILE A 240 1.40 -8.83 9.41
C ILE A 240 1.33 -9.97 8.38
N GLY A 241 2.13 -11.02 8.55
CA GLY A 241 2.15 -12.17 7.66
C GLY A 241 0.77 -12.85 7.52
N GLN A 242 0.02 -12.95 8.61
CA GLN A 242 -1.36 -13.42 8.59
C GLN A 242 -2.27 -12.47 7.81
N GLY A 243 -2.15 -11.17 8.06
CA GLY A 243 -2.97 -10.14 7.42
C GLY A 243 -2.75 -10.08 5.93
N THR A 244 -1.49 -9.96 5.50
CA THR A 244 -1.12 -9.92 4.07
C THR A 244 -1.50 -11.20 3.33
N ALA A 245 -1.34 -12.37 3.95
CA ALA A 245 -1.81 -13.63 3.36
C ALA A 245 -3.33 -13.66 3.19
N SER A 246 -4.06 -13.02 4.12
CA SER A 246 -5.53 -12.97 4.10
C SER A 246 -6.11 -11.95 3.12
N SER A 247 -5.33 -10.96 2.69
CA SER A 247 -5.75 -9.90 1.75
C SER A 247 -5.40 -10.17 0.29
N GLN A 248 -4.77 -11.30 -0.04
CA GLN A 248 -4.33 -11.61 -1.40
C GLN A 248 -5.45 -11.91 -2.41
N LEU A 249 -6.71 -11.97 -1.97
CA LEU A 249 -7.82 -12.36 -2.84
C LEU A 249 -7.90 -11.48 -4.09
N THR A 250 -7.92 -10.18 -3.92
CA THR A 250 -8.06 -9.21 -4.99
C THR A 250 -6.90 -9.29 -5.98
N SER A 251 -5.66 -9.30 -5.49
CA SER A 251 -4.47 -9.42 -6.35
C SER A 251 -4.44 -10.71 -7.16
N ILE A 252 -4.94 -11.82 -6.61
CA ILE A 252 -5.06 -13.10 -7.33
C ILE A 252 -6.07 -12.98 -8.47
N VAL A 253 -7.18 -12.28 -8.26
CA VAL A 253 -8.19 -12.06 -9.31
C VAL A 253 -7.60 -11.20 -10.42
N TYR A 254 -6.95 -10.09 -10.09
CA TYR A 254 -6.23 -9.26 -11.07
C TYR A 254 -5.20 -10.07 -11.85
N TYR A 255 -4.36 -10.86 -11.16
CA TYR A 255 -3.37 -11.73 -11.79
C TYR A 255 -3.99 -12.65 -12.84
N PHE A 256 -5.12 -13.32 -12.54
CA PHE A 256 -5.79 -14.18 -13.51
C PHE A 256 -6.39 -13.40 -14.68
N ILE A 257 -6.96 -12.22 -14.43
CA ILE A 257 -7.53 -11.35 -15.47
C ILE A 257 -6.44 -10.85 -16.43
N PHE A 258 -5.26 -10.48 -15.90
CA PHE A 258 -4.13 -10.05 -16.71
C PHE A 258 -3.56 -11.19 -17.59
N ARG A 259 -3.41 -12.38 -17.01
CA ARG A 259 -2.85 -13.54 -17.72
C ARG A 259 -3.81 -14.16 -18.73
N HIS A 260 -5.09 -13.91 -18.59
CA HIS A 260 -6.13 -14.49 -19.44
C HIS A 260 -7.11 -13.40 -19.92
N PRO A 261 -6.82 -12.72 -21.04
CA PRO A 261 -7.65 -11.62 -21.54
C PRO A 261 -9.14 -11.96 -21.73
N GLU A 262 -9.46 -13.18 -22.10
CA GLU A 262 -10.84 -13.67 -22.35
C GLU A 262 -11.30 -14.62 -21.24
N LEU A 263 -10.97 -14.28 -19.98
CA LEU A 263 -11.28 -15.14 -18.84
C LEU A 263 -12.78 -15.18 -18.56
N THR A 264 -13.40 -16.35 -18.73
CA THR A 264 -14.79 -16.60 -18.32
C THR A 264 -14.87 -17.00 -16.84
N GLU A 265 -16.04 -16.86 -16.21
CA GLU A 265 -16.24 -17.28 -14.82
C GLU A 265 -15.92 -18.77 -14.63
N SER A 266 -16.38 -19.64 -15.53
CA SER A 266 -16.09 -21.08 -15.46
C SER A 266 -14.57 -21.35 -15.46
N LYS A 267 -13.82 -20.69 -16.34
CA LYS A 267 -12.37 -20.82 -16.41
C LYS A 267 -11.70 -20.23 -15.16
N PHE A 268 -12.19 -19.09 -14.66
CA PHE A 268 -11.70 -18.50 -13.41
C PHE A 268 -11.86 -19.48 -12.23
N ARG A 269 -13.06 -20.06 -12.05
CA ARG A 269 -13.32 -21.07 -11.00
C ARG A 269 -12.37 -22.28 -11.13
N GLN A 270 -12.10 -22.72 -12.34
CA GLN A 270 -11.12 -23.80 -12.59
C GLN A 270 -9.71 -23.41 -12.16
N LEU A 271 -9.23 -22.23 -12.56
CA LEU A 271 -7.89 -21.74 -12.21
C LEU A 271 -7.75 -21.51 -10.70
N TYR A 272 -8.78 -20.95 -10.09
CA TYR A 272 -8.83 -20.72 -8.64
C TYR A 272 -8.74 -22.05 -7.87
N ASN A 273 -9.48 -23.08 -8.29
CA ASN A 273 -9.41 -24.41 -7.68
C ASN A 273 -8.03 -25.06 -7.90
N LYS A 274 -7.43 -24.93 -9.09
CA LYS A 274 -6.05 -25.41 -9.31
C LYS A 274 -5.06 -24.74 -8.37
N ARG A 275 -5.21 -23.44 -8.13
CA ARG A 275 -4.38 -22.71 -7.17
C ARG A 275 -4.56 -23.25 -5.73
N LEU A 276 -5.78 -23.56 -5.31
CA LEU A 276 -6.01 -24.15 -3.99
C LEU A 276 -5.31 -25.51 -3.85
N VAL A 277 -5.40 -26.36 -4.86
CA VAL A 277 -4.65 -27.63 -4.89
C VAL A 277 -3.15 -27.38 -4.81
N TRP A 278 -2.63 -26.41 -5.59
CA TRP A 278 -1.21 -26.04 -5.55
C TRP A 278 -0.78 -25.58 -4.13
N LEU A 279 -1.55 -24.72 -3.48
CA LEU A 279 -1.27 -24.29 -2.09
C LEU A 279 -1.22 -25.48 -1.13
N ALA A 280 -2.18 -26.40 -1.23
CA ALA A 280 -2.20 -27.62 -0.41
C ALA A 280 -0.95 -28.49 -0.66
N MET A 281 -0.54 -28.63 -1.92
CA MET A 281 0.68 -29.38 -2.27
C MET A 281 1.95 -28.70 -1.73
N GLN A 282 2.07 -27.36 -1.78
CA GLN A 282 3.22 -26.67 -1.20
C GLN A 282 3.31 -26.87 0.32
N MET A 283 2.18 -26.81 1.02
CA MET A 283 2.13 -27.08 2.46
C MET A 283 2.51 -28.53 2.78
N ALA A 284 2.06 -29.49 1.99
CA ALA A 284 2.38 -30.91 2.19
C ALA A 284 3.87 -31.24 2.04
N LYS A 285 4.65 -30.40 1.34
CA LYS A 285 6.12 -30.55 1.23
C LYS A 285 6.87 -30.22 2.53
N GLN A 286 6.22 -29.55 3.49
CA GLN A 286 6.83 -29.07 4.74
C GLN A 286 5.96 -29.44 5.95
N PRO A 287 5.75 -30.72 6.27
CA PRO A 287 4.77 -31.15 7.25
C PRO A 287 5.09 -30.66 8.67
N GLY A 288 6.37 -30.58 9.05
CA GLY A 288 6.79 -30.05 10.35
C GLY A 288 6.48 -28.56 10.52
N ASN A 289 6.76 -27.76 9.49
CA ASN A 289 6.44 -26.33 9.49
C ASN A 289 4.93 -26.10 9.45
N LEU A 290 4.18 -26.95 8.74
CA LEU A 290 2.71 -26.90 8.70
C LEU A 290 2.12 -27.18 10.09
N PHE A 291 2.65 -28.16 10.82
CA PHE A 291 2.24 -28.43 12.19
C PHE A 291 2.51 -27.20 13.08
N ASN A 292 3.71 -26.62 13.00
CA ASN A 292 4.05 -25.40 13.72
C ASN A 292 3.14 -24.23 13.39
N ALA A 293 2.81 -24.05 12.10
CA ALA A 293 1.87 -23.02 11.64
C ALA A 293 0.46 -23.23 12.22
N ALA A 294 -0.05 -24.47 12.17
CA ALA A 294 -1.39 -24.81 12.65
C ALA A 294 -1.53 -24.63 14.16
N PHE A 295 -0.49 -24.95 14.93
CA PHE A 295 -0.47 -24.85 16.39
C PHE A 295 0.21 -23.58 16.93
N ARG A 296 0.51 -22.61 16.06
CA ARG A 296 1.17 -21.33 16.39
C ARG A 296 2.50 -21.50 17.15
N ARG A 297 3.22 -22.58 16.89
CA ARG A 297 4.56 -22.87 17.46
C ARG A 297 5.64 -22.39 16.51
N GLN A 298 5.71 -21.08 16.27
CA GLN A 298 6.67 -20.48 15.35
C GLN A 298 7.98 -20.20 16.10
N GLN A 299 9.08 -20.69 15.55
CA GLN A 299 10.41 -20.31 16.03
C GLN A 299 10.76 -18.92 15.45
N GLU A 300 11.24 -18.05 16.32
CA GLU A 300 11.66 -16.70 15.96
C GLU A 300 12.78 -16.72 14.92
N GLY A 301 12.68 -15.88 13.90
CA GLY A 301 13.71 -15.70 12.87
C GLY A 301 13.76 -16.80 11.79
N ILE A 302 12.92 -17.82 11.83
CA ILE A 302 12.95 -18.91 10.83
C ILE A 302 12.04 -18.57 9.65
N LEU A 303 12.67 -18.23 8.50
CA LEU A 303 11.98 -17.85 7.26
C LEU A 303 11.00 -18.93 6.76
N SER A 304 11.42 -20.20 6.72
CA SER A 304 10.57 -21.29 6.23
C SER A 304 9.31 -21.49 7.07
N ASN A 305 9.39 -21.24 8.39
CA ASN A 305 8.22 -21.26 9.27
C ASN A 305 7.26 -20.11 8.94
N PHE A 306 7.78 -18.91 8.73
CA PHE A 306 6.99 -17.74 8.37
C PHE A 306 6.31 -17.91 7.00
N GLU A 307 7.02 -18.41 6.01
CA GLU A 307 6.46 -18.67 4.67
C GLU A 307 5.38 -19.74 4.71
N THR A 308 5.59 -20.84 5.46
CA THR A 308 4.56 -21.86 5.62
C THR A 308 3.33 -21.33 6.34
N LEU A 309 3.51 -20.44 7.33
CA LEU A 309 2.41 -19.75 8.00
C LEU A 309 1.60 -18.91 7.00
N ARG A 310 2.26 -18.15 6.14
CA ARG A 310 1.60 -17.37 5.08
C ARG A 310 0.84 -18.27 4.10
N LEU A 311 1.43 -19.37 3.67
CA LEU A 311 0.76 -20.37 2.82
C LEU A 311 -0.49 -20.93 3.50
N PHE A 312 -0.40 -21.28 4.78
CA PHE A 312 -1.52 -21.80 5.56
C PHE A 312 -2.69 -20.80 5.63
N TYR A 313 -2.41 -19.55 6.00
CA TYR A 313 -3.46 -18.52 6.06
C TYR A 313 -4.03 -18.18 4.68
N ASN A 314 -3.18 -18.14 3.66
CA ASN A 314 -3.61 -17.91 2.28
C ASN A 314 -4.55 -19.03 1.82
N PHE A 315 -4.20 -20.29 2.06
CA PHE A 315 -5.07 -21.44 1.74
C PHE A 315 -6.39 -21.35 2.50
N GLN A 316 -6.33 -21.16 3.83
CA GLN A 316 -7.52 -21.10 4.69
C GLN A 316 -8.47 -19.96 4.23
N THR A 317 -7.94 -18.78 3.96
CA THR A 317 -8.72 -17.63 3.52
C THR A 317 -9.28 -17.85 2.12
N SER A 318 -8.48 -18.34 1.18
CA SER A 318 -8.92 -18.64 -0.19
C SER A 318 -10.00 -19.69 -0.23
N MET A 319 -9.96 -20.71 0.66
CA MET A 319 -11.03 -21.70 0.80
C MET A 319 -12.34 -21.08 1.27
N LYS A 320 -12.28 -20.19 2.26
CA LYS A 320 -13.46 -19.53 2.84
C LYS A 320 -14.08 -18.49 1.90
N GLN A 321 -13.27 -17.87 1.05
CA GLN A 321 -13.66 -16.72 0.21
C GLN A 321 -13.91 -17.11 -1.26
N ARG A 322 -14.24 -18.37 -1.58
CA ARG A 322 -14.44 -18.81 -2.97
C ARG A 322 -15.50 -18.00 -3.71
N GLU A 323 -16.66 -17.80 -3.10
CA GLU A 323 -17.75 -17.04 -3.73
C GLU A 323 -17.48 -15.55 -3.73
N GLU A 324 -16.74 -15.05 -2.73
CA GLU A 324 -16.22 -13.68 -2.76
C GLU A 324 -15.27 -13.47 -3.93
N ALA A 325 -14.37 -14.42 -4.21
CA ALA A 325 -13.46 -14.37 -5.35
C ALA A 325 -14.21 -14.23 -6.69
N VAL A 326 -15.35 -14.90 -6.82
CA VAL A 326 -16.19 -14.78 -8.02
C VAL A 326 -16.85 -13.41 -8.11
N ARG A 327 -17.34 -12.86 -6.99
CA ARG A 327 -17.89 -11.49 -6.97
C ARG A 327 -16.83 -10.45 -7.37
N VAL A 328 -15.63 -10.56 -6.80
CA VAL A 328 -14.49 -9.71 -7.13
C VAL A 328 -14.09 -9.88 -8.61
N PHE A 329 -14.10 -11.12 -9.14
CA PHE A 329 -13.86 -11.38 -10.56
C PHE A 329 -14.86 -10.63 -11.46
N HIS A 330 -16.14 -10.65 -11.15
CA HIS A 330 -17.15 -9.92 -11.92
C HIS A 330 -16.92 -8.40 -11.85
N GLN A 331 -16.65 -7.87 -10.65
CA GLN A 331 -16.41 -6.45 -10.47
C GLN A 331 -15.19 -5.95 -11.28
N ILE A 332 -14.07 -6.68 -11.24
CA ILE A 332 -12.85 -6.30 -11.98
C ILE A 332 -13.04 -6.51 -13.48
N SER A 333 -13.75 -7.57 -13.90
CA SER A 333 -14.06 -7.82 -15.32
C SER A 333 -14.98 -6.73 -15.91
N GLU A 334 -15.92 -6.23 -15.13
CA GLU A 334 -16.78 -5.12 -15.50
C GLU A 334 -15.97 -3.81 -15.61
N LEU A 335 -15.12 -3.51 -14.63
CA LEU A 335 -14.21 -2.37 -14.68
C LEU A 335 -13.35 -2.41 -15.95
N ARG A 336 -12.74 -3.57 -16.26
CA ARG A 336 -11.96 -3.77 -17.48
C ARG A 336 -12.76 -3.51 -18.74
N SER A 337 -13.99 -4.01 -18.80
CA SER A 337 -14.88 -3.79 -19.95
C SER A 337 -15.17 -2.30 -20.15
N ARG A 338 -15.45 -1.56 -19.07
CA ARG A 338 -15.69 -0.12 -19.11
C ARG A 338 -14.45 0.67 -19.53
N LEU A 339 -13.25 0.29 -19.05
CA LEU A 339 -11.98 0.92 -19.41
C LEU A 339 -11.60 0.71 -20.90
N ASN A 340 -12.05 -0.40 -21.51
CA ASN A 340 -11.77 -0.74 -22.91
C ASN A 340 -12.82 -0.17 -23.89
N ASN A 341 -14.01 0.15 -23.42
CA ASN A 341 -15.05 0.80 -24.21
C ASN A 341 -14.79 2.32 -24.24
N LYS A 342 -14.15 2.78 -25.32
CA LYS A 342 -13.92 4.20 -25.60
C LYS A 342 -15.20 4.92 -25.98
#